data_bfe3da43325e87ad81e03e5b6c9f9d70
#
_entry.id   bfe3da43325e87ad81e03e5b6c9f9d70
#
_cell.length_a   1.000
_cell.length_b   1.000
_cell.length_c   1.000
_cell.angle_alpha   90.00
_cell.angle_beta   90.00
_cell.angle_gamma   90.00
#
_symmetry.space_group_name_H-M   'P 1'
#
loop_
_entity.id
_entity.type
_entity.pdbx_description
1 polymer ?
#
loop_
_entity_poly.entity_id
_entity_poly.type
_entity_poly.pdbx_seq_one_letter_code
_entity_poly.pdbx_strand_id
1 'polypeptide(L)'
;MKLIWKIATIWIFGGLFCNVTWGESKQSAKSPNIVFIMADDLGLGDLGCYNSDSKIPTPHMDAIASGGMRFTDAHSPSAVCSPTRYGVLTGRYAWRGRLKSGVGWGYSRLLIEPARATVASLLKTQGYNTACVGKWHLGFQLPDLAAKDYPAANVVLPKAHPHAVDYFKPLAPGPNALGFDYFYGIPASLDMNPYVFVENEKPITLPTAMVEKSAHRRQNGGGMWRGGDAAPDFKHIDVLPFVTEKAVSWIDKQDGKKPFFLYFPLSAPHTPWVPTAEFKGKAKAGYYGDFVNQCDNVIGEIVSALKSGGHLENTLLIVTSDNGSHWIPGDIPKYKHRANLHYRGQKADIWEGGHRVPFLAHWPAQVAARTVSDQTICLTDLMATALDVLGESLPTGAGQDSYSFLAALTQTKRPSERMVTIHHSVNGTFAIRKGDWKLIPGNLGSGGFSAPRVVKPKEGGPSGQLYNLRSDPSETKNVWQENPKIVEELQTELQSMRRGS
;
A
#
# COMPACT_ATOMS: atom_id res chain seq x y z
N MET A 1 35.27 99.96 -24.63
CA MET A 1 34.03 99.22 -24.66
C MET A 1 34.38 97.77 -24.70
N LYS A 2 34.18 97.12 -23.57
CA LYS A 2 34.67 95.75 -23.29
C LYS A 2 33.52 94.71 -23.51
N LEU A 3 33.77 93.76 -24.39
CA LEU A 3 32.89 92.66 -24.68
C LEU A 3 33.17 91.50 -23.66
N ILE A 4 32.19 91.07 -22.86
CA ILE A 4 32.32 89.97 -21.91
C ILE A 4 31.64 88.78 -22.54
N TRP A 5 32.43 87.72 -22.75
CA TRP A 5 31.92 86.40 -23.16
C TRP A 5 31.49 85.61 -21.89
N LYS A 6 30.26 85.10 -21.84
CA LYS A 6 29.83 84.14 -20.84
C LYS A 6 29.90 82.73 -21.44
N ILE A 7 30.73 81.89 -20.81
CA ILE A 7 30.81 80.48 -21.11
C ILE A 7 29.69 79.79 -20.36
N ALA A 8 28.80 79.08 -21.08
CA ALA A 8 27.78 78.27 -20.52
C ALA A 8 28.31 76.82 -20.41
N THR A 9 28.48 76.32 -19.18
CA THR A 9 28.87 74.97 -18.91
C THR A 9 27.60 74.07 -18.93
N ILE A 10 27.56 73.17 -19.95
CA ILE A 10 26.48 72.15 -20.03
C ILE A 10 26.87 70.97 -19.18
N TRP A 11 26.07 70.71 -18.13
CA TRP A 11 26.13 69.42 -17.32
C TRP A 11 25.29 68.38 -18.03
N ILE A 12 25.96 67.28 -18.53
CA ILE A 12 25.29 66.10 -19.03
C ILE A 12 25.03 65.20 -17.82
N PHE A 13 23.78 65.09 -17.37
CA PHE A 13 23.35 64.10 -16.43
C PHE A 13 23.20 62.78 -17.19
N GLY A 14 24.16 61.86 -16.98
CA GLY A 14 24.04 60.48 -17.42
C GLY A 14 23.01 59.78 -16.54
N GLY A 15 21.81 59.58 -17.02
CA GLY A 15 20.78 58.75 -16.39
C GLY A 15 21.19 57.27 -16.49
N LEU A 16 21.56 56.66 -15.35
CA LEU A 16 21.62 55.21 -15.22
C LEU A 16 20.17 54.66 -15.29
N PHE A 17 19.79 54.10 -16.44
CA PHE A 17 18.60 53.27 -16.54
C PHE A 17 18.92 51.94 -15.85
N CYS A 18 18.50 51.79 -14.59
CA CYS A 18 18.46 50.52 -13.89
C CYS A 18 17.35 49.68 -14.55
N ASN A 19 17.69 48.76 -15.45
CA ASN A 19 16.78 47.76 -15.94
C ASN A 19 16.42 46.83 -14.80
N VAL A 20 15.32 47.09 -14.08
CA VAL A 20 14.69 46.14 -13.16
C VAL A 20 14.06 45.07 -14.05
N THR A 21 14.78 44.00 -14.31
CA THR A 21 14.18 42.76 -14.80
C THR A 21 13.28 42.25 -13.68
N TRP A 22 11.97 42.41 -13.86
CA TRP A 22 10.98 41.66 -13.09
C TRP A 22 11.22 40.19 -13.40
N GLY A 23 11.85 39.48 -12.47
CA GLY A 23 11.87 38.04 -12.52
C GLY A 23 10.42 37.59 -12.59
N GLU A 24 10.06 36.91 -13.67
CA GLU A 24 8.82 36.15 -13.71
C GLU A 24 8.81 35.26 -12.44
N SER A 25 7.90 35.57 -11.53
CA SER A 25 7.61 34.69 -10.44
C SER A 25 7.19 33.38 -11.09
N LYS A 26 8.01 32.32 -10.96
CA LYS A 26 7.59 30.96 -11.27
C LYS A 26 6.29 30.77 -10.49
N GLN A 27 5.18 30.78 -11.20
CA GLN A 27 3.89 30.45 -10.64
C GLN A 27 4.08 29.10 -9.95
N SER A 28 3.99 29.07 -8.63
CA SER A 28 4.18 27.85 -7.84
C SER A 28 3.27 26.79 -8.44
N ALA A 29 3.85 25.75 -8.98
CA ALA A 29 3.08 24.67 -9.58
C ALA A 29 2.13 24.16 -8.49
N LYS A 30 0.83 24.08 -8.84
CA LYS A 30 -0.21 23.64 -7.90
C LYS A 30 0.16 22.24 -7.37
N SER A 31 0.20 22.07 -6.05
CA SER A 31 0.46 20.76 -5.43
C SER A 31 -0.44 19.67 -6.03
N PRO A 32 0.09 18.51 -6.43
CA PRO A 32 -0.72 17.47 -7.05
C PRO A 32 -1.66 16.81 -6.06
N ASN A 33 -2.76 16.26 -6.55
CA ASN A 33 -3.51 15.28 -5.78
C ASN A 33 -2.72 13.98 -5.70
N ILE A 34 -2.96 13.20 -4.66
CA ILE A 34 -2.36 11.87 -4.49
C ILE A 34 -3.49 10.87 -4.27
N VAL A 35 -3.58 9.88 -5.15
CA VAL A 35 -4.54 8.77 -5.04
C VAL A 35 -3.76 7.48 -4.95
N PHE A 36 -3.89 6.77 -3.83
CA PHE A 36 -3.20 5.52 -3.57
C PHE A 36 -4.22 4.39 -3.46
N ILE A 37 -4.34 3.59 -4.52
CA ILE A 37 -5.23 2.43 -4.59
C ILE A 37 -4.41 1.19 -4.26
N MET A 38 -4.81 0.44 -3.24
CA MET A 38 -4.12 -0.76 -2.81
C MET A 38 -5.09 -1.95 -2.79
N ALA A 39 -4.94 -2.86 -3.75
CA ALA A 39 -5.65 -4.13 -3.75
C ALA A 39 -5.20 -5.02 -2.57
N ASP A 40 -5.97 -6.04 -2.28
CA ASP A 40 -5.77 -7.00 -1.20
C ASP A 40 -5.55 -8.40 -1.80
N ASP A 41 -4.33 -8.93 -1.72
CA ASP A 41 -3.94 -10.22 -2.33
C ASP A 41 -3.86 -10.22 -3.88
N LEU A 42 -3.58 -9.11 -4.53
CA LEU A 42 -3.40 -9.05 -5.98
C LEU A 42 -1.97 -9.44 -6.36
N GLY A 43 -1.84 -10.44 -7.21
CA GLY A 43 -0.54 -10.92 -7.68
C GLY A 43 0.01 -10.12 -8.86
N LEU A 44 1.34 -10.07 -8.95
CA LEU A 44 2.03 -9.41 -10.06
C LEU A 44 1.64 -10.02 -11.42
N GLY A 45 1.45 -11.34 -11.46
CA GLY A 45 1.08 -12.08 -12.67
C GLY A 45 -0.38 -12.03 -13.05
N ASP A 46 -1.22 -11.35 -12.26
CA ASP A 46 -2.64 -11.15 -12.58
C ASP A 46 -2.83 -10.09 -13.67
N LEU A 47 -1.94 -9.09 -13.75
CA LEU A 47 -2.04 -7.96 -14.66
C LEU A 47 -1.42 -8.28 -16.03
N GLY A 48 -2.11 -7.89 -17.11
CA GLY A 48 -1.63 -8.05 -18.49
C GLY A 48 -0.30 -7.36 -18.74
N CYS A 49 -0.09 -6.16 -18.19
CA CYS A 49 1.16 -5.39 -18.36
C CYS A 49 2.40 -6.04 -17.71
N TYR A 50 2.24 -7.00 -16.80
CA TYR A 50 3.35 -7.81 -16.25
C TYR A 50 3.38 -9.23 -16.81
N ASN A 51 2.26 -9.74 -17.31
CA ASN A 51 2.10 -11.14 -17.73
C ASN A 51 1.20 -11.23 -18.97
N SER A 52 1.81 -11.34 -20.15
CA SER A 52 1.08 -11.54 -21.40
C SER A 52 0.20 -12.81 -21.43
N ASP A 53 0.53 -13.81 -20.58
CA ASP A 53 -0.21 -15.06 -20.44
C ASP A 53 -1.30 -15.00 -19.35
N SER A 54 -1.54 -13.83 -18.74
CA SER A 54 -2.58 -13.67 -17.72
C SER A 54 -3.92 -14.18 -18.24
N LYS A 55 -4.64 -14.89 -17.38
CA LYS A 55 -5.99 -15.41 -17.66
C LYS A 55 -7.08 -14.46 -17.19
N ILE A 56 -6.68 -13.23 -16.83
CA ILE A 56 -7.55 -12.21 -16.25
C ILE A 56 -7.42 -10.92 -17.08
N PRO A 57 -8.51 -10.42 -17.67
CA PRO A 57 -8.49 -9.12 -18.33
C PRO A 57 -8.29 -7.98 -17.30
N THR A 58 -7.30 -7.12 -17.55
CA THR A 58 -6.99 -5.95 -16.69
C THR A 58 -6.77 -4.68 -17.52
N PRO A 59 -7.72 -4.30 -18.40
CA PRO A 59 -7.51 -3.22 -19.35
C PRO A 59 -7.28 -1.85 -18.71
N HIS A 60 -7.87 -1.57 -17.55
CA HIS A 60 -7.71 -0.29 -16.86
C HIS A 60 -6.35 -0.19 -16.14
N MET A 61 -5.89 -1.25 -15.47
CA MET A 61 -4.55 -1.32 -14.90
C MET A 61 -3.48 -1.27 -15.99
N ASP A 62 -3.70 -1.96 -17.11
CA ASP A 62 -2.79 -1.94 -18.26
C ASP A 62 -2.75 -0.55 -18.92
N ALA A 63 -3.87 0.20 -18.90
CA ALA A 63 -3.92 1.58 -19.35
C ALA A 63 -3.13 2.52 -18.42
N ILE A 64 -3.18 2.32 -17.09
CA ILE A 64 -2.33 3.05 -16.13
C ILE A 64 -0.84 2.80 -16.43
N ALA A 65 -0.45 1.55 -16.65
CA ALA A 65 0.93 1.19 -17.00
C ALA A 65 1.38 1.83 -18.32
N SER A 66 0.51 1.83 -19.33
CA SER A 66 0.83 2.41 -20.64
C SER A 66 0.78 3.94 -20.68
N GLY A 67 -0.03 4.56 -19.83
CA GLY A 67 -0.10 6.02 -19.66
C GLY A 67 0.93 6.58 -18.67
N GLY A 68 1.66 5.74 -17.97
CA GLY A 68 2.59 6.13 -16.92
C GLY A 68 3.80 5.21 -16.80
N MET A 69 4.11 4.80 -15.57
CA MET A 69 5.26 3.98 -15.22
C MET A 69 4.86 2.68 -14.53
N ARG A 70 5.57 1.61 -14.85
CA ARG A 70 5.50 0.31 -14.22
C ARG A 70 6.81 0.01 -13.50
N PHE A 71 6.75 -0.34 -12.21
CA PHE A 71 7.91 -0.84 -11.46
C PHE A 71 7.99 -2.36 -11.53
N THR A 72 9.17 -2.89 -11.78
CA THR A 72 9.40 -4.35 -11.84
C THR A 72 9.94 -4.92 -10.53
N ASP A 73 10.33 -4.05 -9.58
CA ASP A 73 10.97 -4.42 -8.33
C ASP A 73 10.35 -3.67 -7.13
N ALA A 74 9.02 -3.75 -7.03
CA ALA A 74 8.27 -3.16 -5.94
C ALA A 74 7.86 -4.20 -4.89
N HIS A 75 7.99 -3.85 -3.60
CA HIS A 75 7.79 -4.77 -2.50
C HIS A 75 6.89 -4.21 -1.42
N SER A 76 6.05 -5.07 -0.84
CA SER A 76 5.42 -4.80 0.44
C SER A 76 6.40 -5.09 1.60
N PRO A 77 6.31 -4.35 2.72
CA PRO A 77 7.18 -4.58 3.89
C PRO A 77 6.87 -5.88 4.64
N SER A 78 5.75 -6.50 4.32
CA SER A 78 5.31 -7.77 4.89
C SER A 78 4.53 -8.57 3.85
N ALA A 79 4.53 -9.89 4.00
CA ALA A 79 3.75 -10.79 3.16
C ALA A 79 2.26 -10.91 3.56
N VAL A 80 1.76 -10.01 4.43
CA VAL A 80 0.36 -9.97 4.89
C VAL A 80 -0.14 -8.54 5.15
N CYS A 81 -1.46 -8.38 5.14
CA CYS A 81 -2.17 -7.11 5.06
C CYS A 81 -1.88 -6.08 6.17
N SER A 82 -2.25 -6.35 7.45
CA SER A 82 -2.14 -5.32 8.51
C SER A 82 -0.75 -4.71 8.67
N PRO A 83 0.34 -5.49 8.71
CA PRO A 83 1.68 -4.90 8.83
C PRO A 83 2.09 -4.10 7.59
N THR A 84 1.64 -4.49 6.39
CA THR A 84 1.86 -3.69 5.18
C THR A 84 1.11 -2.37 5.25
N ARG A 85 -0.19 -2.38 5.61
CA ARG A 85 -1.03 -1.18 5.74
C ARG A 85 -0.47 -0.21 6.78
N TYR A 86 0.05 -0.74 7.90
CA TYR A 86 0.81 0.04 8.88
C TYR A 86 2.02 0.72 8.22
N GLY A 87 2.81 -0.04 7.48
CA GLY A 87 4.02 0.46 6.81
C GLY A 87 3.72 1.56 5.78
N VAL A 88 2.69 1.37 4.95
CA VAL A 88 2.22 2.37 3.97
C VAL A 88 1.88 3.69 4.63
N LEU A 89 1.11 3.66 5.72
CA LEU A 89 0.63 4.89 6.35
C LEU A 89 1.67 5.58 7.23
N THR A 90 2.62 4.83 7.80
CA THR A 90 3.58 5.38 8.79
C THR A 90 5.00 5.53 8.26
N GLY A 91 5.31 5.00 7.06
CA GLY A 91 6.68 4.93 6.56
C GLY A 91 7.62 4.11 7.46
N ARG A 92 7.07 3.17 8.26
CA ARG A 92 7.80 2.44 9.30
C ARG A 92 7.39 0.97 9.29
N TYR A 93 8.32 0.06 9.43
CA TYR A 93 8.00 -1.36 9.54
C TYR A 93 7.14 -1.66 10.77
N ALA A 94 6.08 -2.46 10.60
CA ALA A 94 5.13 -2.78 11.67
C ALA A 94 5.77 -3.54 12.84
N TRP A 95 6.81 -4.35 12.58
CA TRP A 95 7.54 -5.08 13.62
C TRP A 95 8.34 -4.17 14.58
N ARG A 96 8.58 -2.90 14.23
CA ARG A 96 9.12 -1.90 15.17
C ARG A 96 8.08 -1.49 16.21
N GLY A 97 6.79 -1.65 15.91
CA GLY A 97 5.66 -1.43 16.81
C GLY A 97 5.20 -2.69 17.51
N ARG A 98 3.90 -2.76 17.82
CA ARG A 98 3.28 -3.87 18.54
C ARG A 98 3.07 -5.14 17.72
N LEU A 99 2.87 -5.01 16.39
CA LEU A 99 2.56 -6.14 15.52
C LEU A 99 3.84 -6.80 15.03
N LYS A 100 4.34 -7.80 15.78
CA LYS A 100 5.58 -8.52 15.46
C LYS A 100 5.38 -9.65 14.44
N SER A 101 4.15 -10.16 14.32
CA SER A 101 3.75 -11.22 13.37
C SER A 101 2.22 -11.25 13.25
N GLY A 102 1.70 -11.97 12.25
CA GLY A 102 0.28 -12.10 12.02
C GLY A 102 -0.37 -10.84 11.48
N VAL A 103 -1.68 -10.71 11.68
CA VAL A 103 -2.52 -9.59 11.24
C VAL A 103 -3.45 -9.15 12.37
N GLY A 104 -3.97 -7.94 12.29
CA GLY A 104 -5.08 -7.50 13.11
C GLY A 104 -6.37 -8.28 12.81
N TRP A 105 -7.33 -8.22 13.73
CA TRP A 105 -8.67 -8.79 13.57
C TRP A 105 -9.71 -7.68 13.71
N GLY A 106 -10.98 -8.01 13.49
CA GLY A 106 -12.04 -7.01 13.50
C GLY A 106 -12.18 -6.22 14.81
N TYR A 107 -11.82 -6.84 15.93
CA TYR A 107 -11.84 -6.24 17.26
C TYR A 107 -10.44 -5.83 17.77
N SER A 108 -9.43 -5.81 16.90
CA SER A 108 -8.08 -5.37 17.29
C SER A 108 -8.04 -3.91 17.70
N ARG A 109 -7.21 -3.61 18.71
CA ARG A 109 -6.87 -2.23 19.06
C ARG A 109 -6.21 -1.52 17.89
N LEU A 110 -6.40 -0.21 17.85
CA LEU A 110 -5.70 0.65 16.90
C LEU A 110 -4.18 0.39 16.94
N LEU A 111 -3.63 -0.10 15.84
CA LEU A 111 -2.21 -0.51 15.76
C LEU A 111 -1.27 0.68 15.67
N ILE A 112 -1.68 1.74 14.98
CA ILE A 112 -0.93 2.98 14.87
C ILE A 112 -1.16 3.80 16.14
N GLU A 113 -0.10 4.18 16.79
CA GLU A 113 -0.16 5.03 17.99
C GLU A 113 -0.71 6.41 17.60
N PRO A 114 -1.67 7.00 18.36
CA PRO A 114 -2.32 8.26 17.97
C PRO A 114 -1.36 9.43 17.73
N ALA A 115 -0.22 9.47 18.43
CA ALA A 115 0.81 10.49 18.27
C ALA A 115 1.76 10.26 17.09
N ARG A 116 1.62 9.11 16.39
CA ARG A 116 2.50 8.79 15.26
C ARG A 116 2.08 9.51 14.01
N ALA A 117 3.03 10.21 13.39
CA ALA A 117 2.81 10.79 12.07
C ALA A 117 2.42 9.71 11.04
N THR A 118 1.44 10.04 10.22
CA THR A 118 1.01 9.25 9.07
C THR A 118 1.11 10.09 7.81
N VAL A 119 1.10 9.44 6.65
CA VAL A 119 1.01 10.16 5.35
C VAL A 119 -0.17 11.12 5.36
N ALA A 120 -1.33 10.69 5.85
CA ALA A 120 -2.53 11.52 5.90
C ALA A 120 -2.35 12.73 6.83
N SER A 121 -1.82 12.54 8.06
CA SER A 121 -1.62 13.65 8.99
C SER A 121 -0.60 14.67 8.47
N LEU A 122 0.48 14.21 7.82
CA LEU A 122 1.48 15.10 7.23
C LEU A 122 0.91 15.88 6.03
N LEU A 123 0.21 15.22 5.12
CA LEU A 123 -0.43 15.90 3.98
C LEU A 123 -1.53 16.87 4.43
N LYS A 124 -2.27 16.53 5.49
CA LYS A 124 -3.26 17.45 6.09
C LYS A 124 -2.61 18.73 6.60
N THR A 125 -1.40 18.67 7.21
CA THR A 125 -0.67 19.89 7.60
C THR A 125 -0.18 20.72 6.40
N GLN A 126 -0.08 20.12 5.22
CA GLN A 126 0.19 20.78 3.95
C GLN A 126 -1.07 21.26 3.21
N GLY A 127 -2.21 21.27 3.89
CA GLY A 127 -3.48 21.81 3.37
C GLY A 127 -4.29 20.84 2.49
N TYR A 128 -3.96 19.57 2.46
CA TYR A 128 -4.72 18.55 1.74
C TYR A 128 -6.06 18.23 2.40
N ASN A 129 -7.09 18.00 1.59
CA ASN A 129 -8.26 17.23 2.02
C ASN A 129 -7.88 15.75 2.01
N THR A 130 -8.22 15.00 3.07
CA THR A 130 -7.73 13.62 3.22
C THR A 130 -8.88 12.64 3.45
N ALA A 131 -8.87 11.52 2.72
CA ALA A 131 -9.85 10.46 2.90
C ALA A 131 -9.20 9.06 2.90
N CYS A 132 -9.79 8.18 3.71
CA CYS A 132 -9.59 6.74 3.63
C CYS A 132 -10.94 6.09 3.31
N VAL A 133 -11.02 5.38 2.17
CA VAL A 133 -12.24 4.68 1.76
C VAL A 133 -11.91 3.23 1.48
N GLY A 134 -12.54 2.27 2.17
CA GLY A 134 -12.32 0.84 1.95
C GLY A 134 -11.95 0.03 3.20
N LYS A 135 -11.07 -0.96 3.05
CA LYS A 135 -10.63 -1.86 4.13
C LYS A 135 -9.62 -1.17 5.05
N TRP A 136 -10.00 -0.92 6.30
CA TRP A 136 -9.08 -0.32 7.28
C TRP A 136 -8.03 -1.31 7.78
N HIS A 137 -8.43 -2.34 8.48
CA HIS A 137 -7.62 -3.46 9.00
C HIS A 137 -6.42 -3.05 9.88
N LEU A 138 -6.53 -1.93 10.57
CA LEU A 138 -5.52 -1.43 11.52
C LEU A 138 -6.08 -1.23 12.93
N GLY A 139 -7.32 -1.71 13.16
CA GLY A 139 -7.99 -1.65 14.45
C GLY A 139 -8.61 -0.30 14.76
N PHE A 140 -9.45 -0.29 15.77
CA PHE A 140 -10.11 0.88 16.37
C PHE A 140 -9.97 0.82 17.89
N GLN A 141 -10.11 1.93 18.57
CA GLN A 141 -10.44 1.90 19.99
C GLN A 141 -11.95 1.65 20.09
N LEU A 142 -12.29 0.44 20.55
CA LEU A 142 -13.69 0.05 20.69
C LEU A 142 -14.19 0.47 22.08
N PRO A 143 -15.36 1.13 22.18
CA PRO A 143 -15.93 1.54 23.45
C PRO A 143 -16.36 0.34 24.28
N ASP A 144 -16.21 0.43 25.59
CA ASP A 144 -16.60 -0.54 26.62
C ASP A 144 -15.88 -1.90 26.64
N LEU A 145 -15.00 -2.18 25.70
CA LEU A 145 -14.01 -3.22 25.91
C LEU A 145 -13.06 -2.76 27.02
N ALA A 146 -13.12 -3.40 28.20
CA ALA A 146 -12.20 -3.08 29.29
C ALA A 146 -10.74 -3.28 28.83
N ALA A 147 -9.81 -2.50 29.38
CA ALA A 147 -8.40 -2.58 28.97
C ALA A 147 -7.79 -4.00 29.15
N LYS A 148 -8.32 -4.76 30.10
CA LYS A 148 -8.00 -6.18 30.33
C LYS A 148 -8.43 -7.11 29.19
N ASP A 149 -9.45 -6.70 28.42
CA ASP A 149 -10.01 -7.47 27.31
C ASP A 149 -9.23 -7.20 26.01
N TYR A 150 -8.33 -6.21 26.04
CA TYR A 150 -7.32 -6.02 25.03
C TYR A 150 -6.06 -6.77 25.45
N PRO A 151 -5.77 -7.93 24.87
CA PRO A 151 -4.58 -8.67 25.25
C PRO A 151 -3.32 -7.83 25.04
N ALA A 152 -2.32 -8.14 25.87
CA ALA A 152 -1.00 -7.50 25.79
C ALA A 152 -0.49 -7.47 24.34
N ALA A 153 0.28 -6.46 24.06
CA ALA A 153 0.79 -5.94 22.82
C ALA A 153 0.90 -6.83 21.56
N ASN A 154 0.86 -8.14 21.67
CA ASN A 154 1.11 -9.10 20.60
C ASN A 154 -0.06 -10.04 20.30
N VAL A 155 -1.19 -9.88 20.96
CA VAL A 155 -2.29 -10.83 20.83
C VAL A 155 -3.35 -10.22 19.92
N VAL A 156 -3.53 -10.88 18.82
CA VAL A 156 -4.76 -10.87 18.04
C VAL A 156 -5.89 -11.23 18.99
N LEU A 157 -6.87 -10.34 19.16
CA LEU A 157 -8.01 -10.63 20.05
C LEU A 157 -8.62 -11.97 19.68
N PRO A 158 -8.67 -12.94 20.60
CA PRO A 158 -9.44 -14.12 20.38
C PRO A 158 -10.90 -13.69 20.28
N LYS A 159 -11.63 -14.25 19.33
CA LYS A 159 -13.09 -14.26 19.21
C LYS A 159 -13.77 -13.40 20.28
N ALA A 160 -13.83 -12.09 20.08
CA ALA A 160 -14.48 -11.20 21.04
C ALA A 160 -15.92 -11.65 21.23
N HIS A 161 -16.40 -11.54 22.45
CA HIS A 161 -17.81 -11.76 22.70
C HIS A 161 -18.62 -10.68 21.98
N PRO A 162 -19.59 -11.04 21.15
CA PRO A 162 -20.38 -10.14 20.32
C PRO A 162 -21.02 -8.96 21.07
N HIS A 163 -21.24 -9.12 22.36
CA HIS A 163 -21.97 -8.18 23.20
C HIS A 163 -21.08 -7.26 24.05
N ALA A 164 -19.76 -7.23 23.80
CA ALA A 164 -18.82 -6.45 24.62
C ALA A 164 -18.59 -5.03 24.09
N VAL A 165 -19.06 -4.68 22.88
CA VAL A 165 -18.85 -3.40 22.23
C VAL A 165 -20.13 -2.58 22.24
N ASP A 166 -20.08 -1.37 22.81
CA ASP A 166 -21.18 -0.40 22.73
C ASP A 166 -21.11 0.39 21.41
N TYR A 167 -21.73 -0.14 20.38
CA TYR A 167 -21.76 0.47 19.06
C TYR A 167 -22.58 1.79 18.97
N PHE A 168 -23.24 2.20 20.05
CA PHE A 168 -23.87 3.55 20.13
C PHE A 168 -22.85 4.64 20.41
N LYS A 169 -21.68 4.29 20.93
CA LYS A 169 -20.55 5.19 21.15
C LYS A 169 -19.63 5.24 19.93
N PRO A 170 -18.84 6.31 19.78
CA PRO A 170 -17.85 6.39 18.72
C PRO A 170 -16.82 5.27 18.78
N LEU A 171 -16.46 4.71 17.62
CA LEU A 171 -15.34 3.80 17.43
C LEU A 171 -14.04 4.61 17.27
N ALA A 172 -13.63 5.26 18.35
CA ALA A 172 -12.54 6.25 18.33
C ALA A 172 -11.56 6.04 19.50
N PRO A 173 -10.25 6.28 19.26
CA PRO A 173 -9.64 6.70 18.03
C PRO A 173 -9.62 5.62 16.93
N GLY A 174 -9.69 6.09 15.68
CA GLY A 174 -9.68 5.30 14.46
C GLY A 174 -8.97 6.09 13.33
N PRO A 175 -9.35 5.91 12.06
CA PRO A 175 -8.74 6.59 10.92
C PRO A 175 -8.74 8.12 11.03
N ASN A 176 -9.82 8.71 11.54
CA ASN A 176 -9.93 10.16 11.67
C ASN A 176 -8.90 10.74 12.63
N ALA A 177 -8.56 10.04 13.71
CA ALA A 177 -7.52 10.46 14.65
C ALA A 177 -6.10 10.38 14.07
N LEU A 178 -5.94 9.72 12.91
CA LEU A 178 -4.68 9.52 12.21
C LEU A 178 -4.51 10.43 10.99
N GLY A 179 -5.33 11.48 10.89
CA GLY A 179 -5.20 12.54 9.90
C GLY A 179 -6.17 12.46 8.72
N PHE A 180 -7.08 11.51 8.68
CA PHE A 180 -8.13 11.48 7.65
C PHE A 180 -9.31 12.35 8.05
N ASP A 181 -9.71 13.28 7.16
CA ASP A 181 -10.92 14.09 7.34
C ASP A 181 -12.18 13.26 7.16
N TYR A 182 -12.11 12.25 6.31
CA TYR A 182 -13.21 11.36 5.99
C TYR A 182 -12.75 9.89 6.01
N PHE A 183 -13.57 9.04 6.62
CA PHE A 183 -13.43 7.59 6.55
C PHE A 183 -14.76 6.94 6.16
N TYR A 184 -14.72 5.98 5.25
CA TYR A 184 -15.80 5.07 4.95
C TYR A 184 -15.25 3.69 4.61
N GLY A 185 -15.74 2.63 5.27
CA GLY A 185 -15.26 1.30 4.93
C GLY A 185 -15.61 0.23 5.95
N ILE A 186 -14.90 -0.88 5.88
CA ILE A 186 -15.02 -2.00 6.80
C ILE A 186 -13.85 -2.01 7.80
N PRO A 187 -14.11 -2.42 9.08
CA PRO A 187 -13.11 -2.37 10.14
C PRO A 187 -11.88 -3.24 9.90
N ALA A 188 -12.08 -4.41 9.29
CA ALA A 188 -11.03 -5.41 9.07
C ALA A 188 -11.12 -6.01 7.67
N SER A 189 -10.67 -7.26 7.51
CA SER A 189 -10.76 -8.00 6.26
C SER A 189 -12.19 -8.43 5.97
N LEU A 190 -12.52 -8.63 4.69
CA LEU A 190 -13.85 -9.05 4.25
C LEU A 190 -14.30 -10.40 4.84
N ASP A 191 -13.38 -11.21 5.33
CA ASP A 191 -13.64 -12.50 5.99
C ASP A 191 -13.70 -12.42 7.52
N MET A 192 -13.65 -11.20 8.11
CA MET A 192 -13.55 -10.95 9.55
C MET A 192 -14.70 -10.09 10.06
N ASN A 193 -15.38 -10.57 11.11
CA ASN A 193 -16.36 -9.78 11.85
C ASN A 193 -15.69 -8.70 12.74
N PRO A 194 -16.40 -7.60 13.09
CA PRO A 194 -17.81 -7.31 12.80
C PRO A 194 -18.02 -6.92 11.33
N TYR A 195 -19.11 -7.43 10.76
CA TYR A 195 -19.49 -7.15 9.38
C TYR A 195 -20.39 -5.91 9.35
N VAL A 196 -19.76 -4.75 9.29
CA VAL A 196 -20.42 -3.43 9.30
C VAL A 196 -19.69 -2.47 8.37
N PHE A 197 -20.42 -1.53 7.82
CA PHE A 197 -19.82 -0.32 7.27
C PHE A 197 -19.71 0.73 8.40
N VAL A 198 -18.56 1.37 8.44
CA VAL A 198 -18.28 2.47 9.37
C VAL A 198 -18.08 3.73 8.55
N GLU A 199 -18.77 4.81 8.91
CA GLU A 199 -18.54 6.15 8.38
C GLU A 199 -17.99 7.03 9.50
N ASN A 200 -16.78 7.51 9.28
CA ASN A 200 -15.97 8.19 10.29
C ASN A 200 -15.79 7.33 11.55
N GLU A 201 -16.54 7.59 12.58
CA GLU A 201 -16.42 6.93 13.88
C GLU A 201 -17.64 6.07 14.25
N LYS A 202 -18.61 5.88 13.36
CA LYS A 202 -19.87 5.20 13.67
C LYS A 202 -20.21 4.13 12.64
N PRO A 203 -20.73 2.98 13.09
CA PRO A 203 -21.39 2.04 12.19
C PRO A 203 -22.58 2.72 11.54
N ILE A 204 -22.78 2.50 10.23
CA ILE A 204 -23.94 3.01 9.49
C ILE A 204 -25.21 2.29 9.95
N THR A 205 -25.12 0.97 10.03
CA THR A 205 -26.16 0.12 10.60
C THR A 205 -25.55 -0.66 11.75
N LEU A 206 -26.24 -0.71 12.90
CA LEU A 206 -25.77 -1.41 14.08
C LEU A 206 -25.67 -2.92 13.83
N PRO A 207 -24.63 -3.60 14.31
CA PRO A 207 -24.47 -5.04 14.13
C PRO A 207 -25.34 -5.84 15.10
N THR A 208 -26.64 -5.85 14.86
CA THR A 208 -27.65 -6.55 15.69
C THR A 208 -27.96 -7.96 15.21
N ALA A 209 -27.34 -8.38 14.11
CA ALA A 209 -27.46 -9.72 13.56
C ALA A 209 -26.15 -10.54 13.72
N MET A 210 -26.26 -11.82 13.44
CA MET A 210 -25.13 -12.77 13.39
C MET A 210 -25.01 -13.37 12.00
N VAL A 211 -23.79 -13.46 11.49
CA VAL A 211 -23.48 -14.22 10.27
C VAL A 211 -22.88 -15.56 10.67
N GLU A 212 -23.42 -16.64 10.12
CA GLU A 212 -22.83 -17.97 10.27
C GLU A 212 -21.51 -18.08 9.51
N LYS A 213 -20.54 -18.84 10.06
CA LYS A 213 -19.28 -19.09 9.38
C LYS A 213 -19.46 -19.81 8.05
N SER A 214 -18.66 -19.47 7.05
CA SER A 214 -18.53 -20.21 5.80
C SER A 214 -17.10 -20.72 5.63
N ALA A 215 -16.95 -21.98 5.20
CA ALA A 215 -15.65 -22.59 4.93
C ALA A 215 -15.37 -22.78 3.42
N HIS A 216 -16.26 -22.34 2.56
CA HIS A 216 -16.23 -22.62 1.10
C HIS A 216 -15.28 -21.67 0.36
N ARG A 217 -13.98 -21.87 0.54
CA ARG A 217 -12.96 -20.94 0.03
C ARG A 217 -12.98 -20.77 -1.49
N ARG A 218 -13.41 -21.79 -2.25
CA ARG A 218 -13.21 -21.88 -3.71
C ARG A 218 -14.39 -22.43 -4.49
N GLN A 219 -15.55 -22.55 -3.85
CA GLN A 219 -16.71 -23.20 -4.47
C GLN A 219 -17.83 -22.20 -4.75
N ASN A 220 -18.32 -22.23 -5.99
CA ASN A 220 -19.59 -21.64 -6.45
C ASN A 220 -19.90 -20.20 -5.96
N GLY A 221 -18.90 -19.31 -5.96
CA GLY A 221 -19.08 -17.93 -5.50
C GLY A 221 -19.26 -17.79 -4.00
N GLY A 222 -19.15 -18.92 -3.26
CA GLY A 222 -19.04 -18.91 -1.82
C GLY A 222 -17.66 -18.46 -1.37
N GLY A 223 -17.60 -17.79 -0.25
CA GLY A 223 -16.35 -17.38 0.35
C GLY A 223 -16.10 -18.06 1.67
N MET A 224 -14.86 -17.99 2.11
CA MET A 224 -14.52 -18.29 3.48
C MET A 224 -14.67 -17.00 4.30
N TRP A 225 -15.55 -17.03 5.28
CA TRP A 225 -15.62 -15.98 6.30
C TRP A 225 -15.91 -16.59 7.67
N ARG A 226 -15.57 -15.84 8.70
CA ARG A 226 -15.81 -16.24 10.10
C ARG A 226 -17.21 -15.85 10.51
N GLY A 227 -17.82 -16.65 11.39
CA GLY A 227 -19.07 -16.26 12.02
C GLY A 227 -18.87 -15.11 13.01
N GLY A 228 -19.89 -14.31 13.23
CA GLY A 228 -19.89 -13.23 14.21
C GLY A 228 -20.83 -12.10 13.89
N ASP A 229 -20.68 -11.00 14.63
CA ASP A 229 -21.55 -9.84 14.57
C ASP A 229 -21.63 -9.24 13.16
N ALA A 230 -22.82 -8.87 12.75
CA ALA A 230 -23.10 -8.26 11.47
C ALA A 230 -24.25 -7.25 11.56
N ALA A 231 -24.18 -6.21 10.74
CA ALA A 231 -25.36 -5.42 10.43
C ALA A 231 -26.37 -6.28 9.65
N PRO A 232 -27.69 -6.15 9.91
CA PRO A 232 -28.69 -6.98 9.24
C PRO A 232 -28.71 -6.85 7.70
N ASP A 233 -28.27 -5.73 7.19
CA ASP A 233 -28.19 -5.40 5.77
C ASP A 233 -26.82 -5.67 5.13
N PHE A 234 -25.82 -6.14 5.90
CA PHE A 234 -24.48 -6.37 5.38
C PHE A 234 -24.44 -7.58 4.44
N LYS A 235 -23.90 -7.36 3.25
CA LYS A 235 -23.60 -8.42 2.28
C LYS A 235 -22.17 -8.28 1.79
N HIS A 236 -21.40 -9.35 1.87
CA HIS A 236 -19.99 -9.37 1.43
C HIS A 236 -19.81 -8.91 -0.02
N ILE A 237 -20.78 -9.26 -0.90
CA ILE A 237 -20.75 -8.92 -2.33
C ILE A 237 -20.91 -7.41 -2.60
N ASP A 238 -21.56 -6.68 -1.69
CA ASP A 238 -21.86 -5.27 -1.83
C ASP A 238 -20.70 -4.37 -1.37
N VAL A 239 -19.71 -4.94 -0.67
CA VAL A 239 -18.61 -4.14 -0.07
C VAL A 239 -17.79 -3.41 -1.13
N LEU A 240 -17.32 -4.12 -2.16
CA LEU A 240 -16.51 -3.48 -3.19
C LEU A 240 -17.28 -2.41 -3.99
N PRO A 241 -18.53 -2.66 -4.45
CA PRO A 241 -19.36 -1.63 -5.07
C PRO A 241 -19.57 -0.39 -4.18
N PHE A 242 -19.95 -0.57 -2.91
CA PHE A 242 -20.26 0.56 -2.03
C PHE A 242 -19.04 1.42 -1.72
N VAL A 243 -17.88 0.81 -1.45
CA VAL A 243 -16.65 1.61 -1.23
C VAL A 243 -16.22 2.32 -2.51
N THR A 244 -16.48 1.75 -3.69
CA THR A 244 -16.20 2.40 -4.97
C THR A 244 -17.09 3.61 -5.19
N GLU A 245 -18.40 3.46 -5.02
CA GLU A 245 -19.37 4.56 -5.10
C GLU A 245 -19.01 5.72 -4.14
N LYS A 246 -18.61 5.39 -2.92
CA LYS A 246 -18.19 6.39 -1.92
C LYS A 246 -16.90 7.09 -2.31
N ALA A 247 -15.92 6.37 -2.86
CA ALA A 247 -14.67 6.95 -3.33
C ALA A 247 -14.91 7.90 -4.52
N VAL A 248 -15.69 7.48 -5.51
CA VAL A 248 -16.10 8.31 -6.65
C VAL A 248 -16.84 9.55 -6.16
N SER A 249 -17.89 9.39 -5.34
CA SER A 249 -18.66 10.50 -4.78
C SER A 249 -17.81 11.47 -3.95
N TRP A 250 -16.75 10.97 -3.29
CA TRP A 250 -15.83 11.83 -2.55
C TRP A 250 -14.93 12.62 -3.50
N ILE A 251 -14.43 12.01 -4.58
CA ILE A 251 -13.66 12.70 -5.63
C ILE A 251 -14.51 13.79 -6.29
N ASP A 252 -15.76 13.49 -6.64
CA ASP A 252 -16.68 14.42 -7.31
C ASP A 252 -16.97 15.68 -6.48
N LYS A 253 -16.84 15.60 -5.15
CA LYS A 253 -16.99 16.73 -4.23
C LYS A 253 -15.76 17.62 -4.12
N GLN A 254 -14.64 17.26 -4.73
CA GLN A 254 -13.43 18.08 -4.68
C GLN A 254 -13.51 19.22 -5.70
N ASP A 255 -13.52 20.45 -5.21
CA ASP A 255 -13.69 21.66 -6.03
C ASP A 255 -12.38 22.16 -6.68
N GLY A 256 -11.31 21.43 -6.47
CA GLY A 256 -9.97 21.75 -7.00
C GLY A 256 -9.30 22.97 -6.37
N LYS A 257 -9.85 23.60 -5.31
CA LYS A 257 -9.19 24.67 -4.57
C LYS A 257 -8.06 24.18 -3.68
N LYS A 258 -8.23 22.99 -3.09
CA LYS A 258 -7.22 22.31 -2.28
C LYS A 258 -6.80 21.01 -2.98
N PRO A 259 -5.55 20.60 -2.87
CA PRO A 259 -5.16 19.26 -3.25
C PRO A 259 -5.80 18.23 -2.32
N PHE A 260 -5.90 16.98 -2.74
CA PHE A 260 -6.44 15.92 -1.93
C PHE A 260 -5.57 14.66 -1.92
N PHE A 261 -5.68 13.93 -0.81
CA PHE A 261 -5.11 12.60 -0.64
C PHE A 261 -6.24 11.59 -0.42
N LEU A 262 -6.36 10.63 -1.32
CA LEU A 262 -7.25 9.49 -1.19
C LEU A 262 -6.44 8.22 -0.99
N TYR A 263 -6.51 7.61 0.19
CA TYR A 263 -6.09 6.25 0.44
C TYR A 263 -7.29 5.33 0.21
N PHE A 264 -7.22 4.52 -0.84
CA PHE A 264 -8.30 3.63 -1.26
C PHE A 264 -7.86 2.16 -1.19
N PRO A 265 -7.80 1.58 0.02
CA PRO A 265 -7.48 0.18 0.22
C PRO A 265 -8.70 -0.70 -0.07
N LEU A 266 -8.64 -1.47 -1.15
CA LEU A 266 -9.68 -2.41 -1.51
C LEU A 266 -9.72 -3.60 -0.54
N SER A 267 -10.87 -4.27 -0.44
CA SER A 267 -11.03 -5.56 0.24
C SER A 267 -10.90 -6.74 -0.73
N ALA A 268 -10.63 -6.48 -1.99
CA ALA A 268 -10.60 -7.41 -3.11
C ALA A 268 -9.20 -7.40 -3.78
N PRO A 269 -8.78 -8.50 -4.38
CA PRO A 269 -9.46 -9.78 -4.55
C PRO A 269 -9.26 -10.80 -3.40
N HIS A 270 -9.08 -10.33 -2.15
CA HIS A 270 -9.01 -11.21 -0.97
C HIS A 270 -10.26 -12.09 -0.85
N THR A 271 -10.11 -13.25 -0.25
CA THR A 271 -11.28 -14.10 0.09
C THR A 271 -12.19 -13.40 1.13
N PRO A 272 -13.53 -13.57 1.04
CA PRO A 272 -14.32 -14.36 0.09
C PRO A 272 -14.27 -13.79 -1.34
N TRP A 273 -14.18 -14.66 -2.33
CA TRP A 273 -14.25 -14.24 -3.73
C TRP A 273 -15.71 -14.10 -4.15
N VAL A 274 -16.19 -12.89 -4.12
CA VAL A 274 -17.60 -12.54 -4.32
C VAL A 274 -17.80 -11.49 -5.42
N PRO A 275 -17.34 -11.78 -6.65
CA PRO A 275 -17.58 -10.87 -7.76
C PRO A 275 -19.09 -10.70 -7.97
N THR A 276 -19.51 -9.48 -8.33
CA THR A 276 -20.89 -9.21 -8.68
C THR A 276 -21.29 -9.97 -9.96
N ALA A 277 -22.59 -10.07 -10.22
CA ALA A 277 -23.10 -10.91 -11.31
C ALA A 277 -22.52 -10.55 -12.69
N GLU A 278 -22.26 -9.27 -12.92
CA GLU A 278 -21.72 -8.76 -14.18
C GLU A 278 -20.27 -9.19 -14.47
N PHE A 279 -19.48 -9.51 -13.43
CA PHE A 279 -18.09 -9.95 -13.56
C PHE A 279 -17.94 -11.48 -13.58
N LYS A 280 -18.97 -12.23 -13.20
CA LYS A 280 -18.90 -13.70 -13.17
C LYS A 280 -18.66 -14.27 -14.58
N GLY A 281 -17.61 -15.10 -14.70
CA GLY A 281 -17.23 -15.73 -15.96
C GLY A 281 -16.44 -14.83 -16.92
N LYS A 282 -16.03 -13.64 -16.50
CA LYS A 282 -15.23 -12.72 -17.34
C LYS A 282 -13.75 -13.14 -17.43
N ALA A 283 -13.24 -13.84 -16.42
CA ALA A 283 -11.87 -14.32 -16.38
C ALA A 283 -11.78 -15.85 -16.46
N LYS A 284 -10.61 -16.35 -16.96
CA LYS A 284 -10.33 -17.79 -17.02
C LYS A 284 -9.62 -18.33 -15.77
N ALA A 285 -9.53 -17.54 -14.70
CA ALA A 285 -8.96 -17.91 -13.41
C ALA A 285 -10.03 -18.10 -12.31
N GLY A 286 -11.26 -18.48 -12.69
CA GLY A 286 -12.39 -18.71 -11.80
C GLY A 286 -12.81 -17.46 -11.03
N TYR A 287 -13.52 -17.61 -9.90
CA TYR A 287 -14.04 -16.48 -9.11
C TYR A 287 -12.96 -15.52 -8.62
N TYR A 288 -11.74 -15.99 -8.37
CA TYR A 288 -10.60 -15.12 -8.08
C TYR A 288 -10.34 -14.17 -9.24
N GLY A 289 -10.21 -14.71 -10.45
CA GLY A 289 -9.97 -13.92 -11.64
C GLY A 289 -11.11 -12.95 -11.97
N ASP A 290 -12.35 -13.39 -11.78
CA ASP A 290 -13.54 -12.53 -11.93
C ASP A 290 -13.50 -11.36 -10.93
N PHE A 291 -13.05 -11.61 -9.71
CA PHE A 291 -12.93 -10.58 -8.67
C PHE A 291 -11.76 -9.62 -8.92
N VAL A 292 -10.64 -10.11 -9.48
CA VAL A 292 -9.55 -9.25 -10.00
C VAL A 292 -10.06 -8.38 -11.15
N ASN A 293 -10.84 -8.93 -12.09
CA ASN A 293 -11.42 -8.15 -13.17
C ASN A 293 -12.38 -7.06 -12.65
N GLN A 294 -13.12 -7.34 -11.58
CA GLN A 294 -13.93 -6.31 -10.91
C GLN A 294 -13.04 -5.24 -10.24
N CYS A 295 -11.90 -5.59 -9.63
CA CYS A 295 -10.93 -4.62 -9.14
C CYS A 295 -10.40 -3.72 -10.26
N ASP A 296 -10.13 -4.29 -11.43
CA ASP A 296 -9.71 -3.52 -12.60
C ASP A 296 -10.77 -2.49 -13.01
N ASN A 297 -12.05 -2.88 -13.02
CA ASN A 297 -13.16 -1.96 -13.30
C ASN A 297 -13.23 -0.81 -12.27
N VAL A 298 -13.04 -1.11 -10.97
CA VAL A 298 -12.98 -0.09 -9.91
C VAL A 298 -11.92 0.97 -10.22
N ILE A 299 -10.74 0.55 -10.70
CA ILE A 299 -9.68 1.50 -11.09
C ILE A 299 -10.14 2.36 -12.27
N GLY A 300 -10.85 1.77 -13.24
CA GLY A 300 -11.45 2.51 -14.35
C GLY A 300 -12.45 3.56 -13.89
N GLU A 301 -13.29 3.25 -12.90
CA GLU A 301 -14.25 4.20 -12.33
C GLU A 301 -13.54 5.39 -11.61
N ILE A 302 -12.50 5.10 -10.83
CA ILE A 302 -11.70 6.17 -10.18
C ILE A 302 -11.01 7.07 -11.21
N VAL A 303 -10.41 6.48 -12.25
CA VAL A 303 -9.79 7.26 -13.35
C VAL A 303 -10.83 8.12 -14.06
N SER A 304 -12.02 7.60 -14.29
CA SER A 304 -13.13 8.33 -14.89
C SER A 304 -13.57 9.51 -14.03
N ALA A 305 -13.72 9.32 -12.71
CA ALA A 305 -14.06 10.39 -11.77
C ALA A 305 -12.99 11.48 -11.73
N LEU A 306 -11.70 11.11 -11.65
CA LEU A 306 -10.59 12.05 -11.71
C LEU A 306 -10.57 12.86 -13.02
N LYS A 307 -10.85 12.21 -14.13
CA LYS A 307 -10.93 12.85 -15.44
C LYS A 307 -12.11 13.82 -15.56
N SER A 308 -13.28 13.37 -15.13
CA SER A 308 -14.52 14.19 -15.17
C SER A 308 -14.42 15.42 -14.26
N GLY A 309 -13.77 15.29 -13.10
CA GLY A 309 -13.50 16.39 -12.16
C GLY A 309 -12.35 17.31 -12.61
N GLY A 310 -11.67 17.03 -13.74
CA GLY A 310 -10.51 17.79 -14.19
C GLY A 310 -9.26 17.64 -13.31
N HIS A 311 -9.17 16.56 -12.54
CA HIS A 311 -8.11 16.32 -11.57
C HIS A 311 -6.98 15.46 -12.12
N LEU A 312 -7.25 14.61 -13.13
CA LEU A 312 -6.35 13.51 -13.55
C LEU A 312 -4.95 14.01 -13.96
N GLU A 313 -4.87 15.14 -14.67
CA GLU A 313 -3.62 15.66 -15.19
C GLU A 313 -2.59 15.94 -14.08
N ASN A 314 -3.02 16.52 -12.96
CA ASN A 314 -2.17 16.79 -11.80
C ASN A 314 -2.50 15.87 -10.60
N THR A 315 -2.63 14.59 -10.85
CA THR A 315 -2.83 13.56 -9.82
C THR A 315 -1.74 12.50 -9.94
N LEU A 316 -0.98 12.29 -8.87
CA LEU A 316 -0.16 11.10 -8.70
C LEU A 316 -1.08 9.94 -8.30
N LEU A 317 -1.48 9.14 -9.27
CA LEU A 317 -2.27 7.92 -9.09
C LEU A 317 -1.34 6.72 -8.99
N ILE A 318 -1.39 6.00 -7.87
CA ILE A 318 -0.64 4.77 -7.63
C ILE A 318 -1.63 3.62 -7.49
N VAL A 319 -1.36 2.51 -8.19
CA VAL A 319 -2.09 1.24 -8.08
C VAL A 319 -1.12 0.13 -7.68
N THR A 320 -1.41 -0.56 -6.58
CA THR A 320 -0.54 -1.61 -6.03
C THR A 320 -1.35 -2.68 -5.27
N SER A 321 -0.65 -3.60 -4.58
CA SER A 321 -1.23 -4.61 -3.68
C SER A 321 -0.53 -4.61 -2.33
N ASP A 322 -1.22 -5.03 -1.27
CA ASP A 322 -0.65 -5.10 0.08
C ASP A 322 0.27 -6.32 0.31
N ASN A 323 0.14 -7.36 -0.48
CA ASN A 323 1.03 -8.54 -0.53
C ASN A 323 0.78 -9.31 -1.83
N GLY A 324 1.59 -10.35 -2.06
CA GLY A 324 1.38 -11.25 -3.18
C GLY A 324 0.07 -12.03 -3.09
N SER A 325 -0.38 -12.57 -4.21
CA SER A 325 -1.64 -13.33 -4.29
C SER A 325 -1.60 -14.59 -3.43
N HIS A 326 -2.76 -14.93 -2.86
CA HIS A 326 -2.98 -16.23 -2.25
C HIS A 326 -3.36 -17.28 -3.31
N TRP A 327 -2.39 -17.63 -4.15
CA TRP A 327 -2.53 -18.57 -5.26
C TRP A 327 -1.76 -19.85 -4.98
N ILE A 328 -2.45 -20.90 -4.54
CA ILE A 328 -1.80 -22.14 -4.14
C ILE A 328 -1.28 -22.93 -5.34
N PRO A 329 -0.25 -23.79 -5.15
CA PRO A 329 0.32 -24.57 -6.24
C PRO A 329 -0.70 -25.36 -7.08
N GLY A 330 -1.76 -25.89 -6.45
CA GLY A 330 -2.82 -26.62 -7.15
C GLY A 330 -3.70 -25.79 -8.10
N ASP A 331 -3.72 -24.48 -7.97
CA ASP A 331 -4.46 -23.59 -8.88
C ASP A 331 -3.72 -23.37 -10.20
N ILE A 332 -2.40 -23.47 -10.19
CA ILE A 332 -1.58 -23.26 -11.38
C ILE A 332 -1.95 -24.20 -12.53
N PRO A 333 -1.96 -25.53 -12.34
CA PRO A 333 -2.36 -26.43 -13.41
C PRO A 333 -3.86 -26.34 -13.72
N LYS A 334 -4.70 -26.09 -12.71
CA LYS A 334 -6.14 -26.01 -12.88
C LYS A 334 -6.58 -24.86 -13.80
N TYR A 335 -6.00 -23.67 -13.60
CA TYR A 335 -6.38 -22.47 -14.32
C TYR A 335 -5.36 -22.06 -15.39
N LYS A 336 -4.21 -22.76 -15.47
CA LYS A 336 -3.08 -22.38 -16.34
C LYS A 336 -2.69 -20.91 -16.15
N HIS A 337 -2.72 -20.47 -14.91
CA HIS A 337 -2.45 -19.10 -14.50
C HIS A 337 -1.47 -19.06 -13.33
N ARG A 338 -0.55 -18.09 -13.33
CA ARG A 338 0.47 -17.87 -12.30
C ARG A 338 0.32 -16.46 -11.74
N ALA A 339 -0.52 -16.32 -10.72
CA ALA A 339 -0.79 -15.01 -10.11
C ALA A 339 0.49 -14.32 -9.59
N ASN A 340 1.47 -15.07 -9.09
CA ASN A 340 2.76 -14.54 -8.63
C ASN A 340 3.90 -14.77 -9.65
N LEU A 341 3.58 -14.95 -10.95
CA LEU A 341 4.55 -15.24 -12.02
C LEU A 341 5.41 -16.48 -11.71
N HIS A 342 6.71 -16.36 -11.92
CA HIS A 342 7.73 -17.38 -11.61
C HIS A 342 8.26 -17.28 -10.17
N TYR A 343 7.85 -16.26 -9.42
CA TYR A 343 8.33 -16.05 -8.07
C TYR A 343 7.83 -17.14 -7.12
N ARG A 344 8.73 -17.62 -6.27
CA ARG A 344 8.43 -18.66 -5.29
C ARG A 344 7.48 -18.13 -4.21
N GLY A 345 6.57 -18.99 -3.76
CA GLY A 345 5.66 -18.69 -2.65
C GLY A 345 4.41 -17.94 -3.07
N GLN A 346 3.73 -17.45 -2.08
CA GLN A 346 2.44 -16.77 -2.17
C GLN A 346 2.25 -15.88 -0.92
N LYS A 347 1.13 -15.17 -0.81
CA LYS A 347 0.72 -14.49 0.43
C LYS A 347 1.19 -15.24 1.68
N ALA A 348 1.63 -14.52 2.68
CA ALA A 348 2.16 -14.99 3.95
C ALA A 348 3.59 -15.55 3.93
N ASP A 349 4.13 -15.93 2.79
CA ASP A 349 5.46 -16.52 2.66
C ASP A 349 6.57 -15.45 2.63
N ILE A 350 7.77 -15.81 3.12
CA ILE A 350 8.93 -14.93 3.10
C ILE A 350 9.61 -14.84 1.72
N TRP A 351 9.27 -15.73 0.81
CA TRP A 351 9.79 -15.74 -0.56
C TRP A 351 9.17 -14.63 -1.41
N GLU A 352 9.78 -14.34 -2.57
CA GLU A 352 9.41 -13.21 -3.43
C GLU A 352 7.91 -13.16 -3.78
N GLY A 353 7.27 -14.31 -4.04
CA GLY A 353 5.83 -14.39 -4.31
C GLY A 353 4.92 -13.96 -3.16
N GLY A 354 5.47 -13.78 -1.95
CA GLY A 354 4.71 -13.30 -0.80
C GLY A 354 4.64 -11.77 -0.69
N HIS A 355 5.66 -11.06 -1.20
CA HIS A 355 5.82 -9.63 -0.97
C HIS A 355 6.23 -8.81 -2.20
N ARG A 356 6.55 -9.42 -3.33
CA ARG A 356 6.72 -8.69 -4.60
C ARG A 356 5.35 -8.42 -5.19
N VAL A 357 5.03 -7.14 -5.36
CA VAL A 357 3.68 -6.66 -5.71
C VAL A 357 3.68 -5.86 -7.00
N PRO A 358 2.56 -5.78 -7.75
CA PRO A 358 2.43 -4.84 -8.83
C PRO A 358 2.51 -3.40 -8.29
N PHE A 359 3.15 -2.52 -9.03
CA PHE A 359 3.20 -1.10 -8.71
C PHE A 359 3.18 -0.28 -10.01
N LEU A 360 2.08 0.41 -10.21
CA LEU A 360 1.81 1.26 -11.35
C LEU A 360 1.67 2.69 -10.86
N ALA A 361 2.32 3.64 -11.53
CA ALA A 361 2.23 5.05 -11.22
C ALA A 361 1.85 5.85 -12.48
N HIS A 362 0.83 6.68 -12.37
CA HIS A 362 0.35 7.54 -13.45
C HIS A 362 0.23 8.97 -12.94
N TRP A 363 0.95 9.87 -13.57
CA TRP A 363 0.90 11.31 -13.29
C TRP A 363 1.25 12.07 -14.56
N PRO A 364 0.27 12.36 -15.40
CA PRO A 364 0.52 12.91 -16.75
C PRO A 364 1.42 14.14 -16.76
N ALA A 365 1.29 15.03 -15.77
CA ALA A 365 2.10 16.24 -15.67
C ALA A 365 3.60 15.98 -15.43
N GLN A 366 4.00 14.80 -14.92
CA GLN A 366 5.38 14.56 -14.45
C GLN A 366 5.98 13.22 -14.87
N VAL A 367 5.16 12.19 -15.07
CA VAL A 367 5.61 10.82 -15.37
C VAL A 367 5.43 10.52 -16.84
N ALA A 368 6.52 10.22 -17.51
CA ALA A 368 6.48 9.86 -18.94
C ALA A 368 5.75 8.52 -19.16
N ALA A 369 4.88 8.50 -20.16
CA ALA A 369 4.13 7.30 -20.52
C ALA A 369 5.04 6.17 -21.00
N ARG A 370 4.61 4.91 -20.79
CA ARG A 370 5.28 3.68 -21.22
C ARG A 370 6.68 3.49 -20.65
N THR A 371 6.93 4.05 -19.46
CA THR A 371 8.21 3.89 -18.78
C THR A 371 8.22 2.71 -17.82
N VAL A 372 9.40 2.17 -17.60
CA VAL A 372 9.64 1.04 -16.70
C VAL A 372 10.80 1.39 -15.78
N SER A 373 10.62 1.14 -14.49
CA SER A 373 11.69 1.27 -13.50
C SER A 373 11.97 -0.09 -12.87
N ASP A 374 13.25 -0.44 -12.76
CA ASP A 374 13.75 -1.60 -12.02
C ASP A 374 14.31 -1.22 -10.65
N GLN A 375 14.13 0.03 -10.24
CA GLN A 375 14.53 0.48 -8.92
C GLN A 375 13.75 -0.30 -7.86
N THR A 376 14.47 -0.87 -6.89
CA THR A 376 13.85 -1.48 -5.72
C THR A 376 13.14 -0.42 -4.88
N ILE A 377 11.85 -0.59 -4.69
CA ILE A 377 11.03 0.27 -3.81
C ILE A 377 10.23 -0.59 -2.82
N CYS A 378 9.84 0.02 -1.71
CA CYS A 378 8.96 -0.60 -0.73
C CYS A 378 7.72 0.28 -0.49
N LEU A 379 6.58 -0.32 -0.17
CA LEU A 379 5.36 0.45 0.08
C LEU A 379 5.47 1.38 1.29
N THR A 380 6.48 1.21 2.16
CA THR A 380 6.83 2.19 3.20
C THR A 380 7.25 3.54 2.61
N ASP A 381 7.66 3.57 1.35
CA ASP A 381 8.23 4.75 0.67
C ASP A 381 7.20 5.81 0.30
N LEU A 382 5.90 5.50 0.44
CA LEU A 382 4.83 6.45 0.14
C LEU A 382 4.97 7.74 0.95
N MET A 383 5.35 7.66 2.25
CA MET A 383 5.42 8.83 3.12
C MET A 383 6.51 9.82 2.66
N ALA A 384 7.72 9.32 2.43
CA ALA A 384 8.83 10.15 1.95
C ALA A 384 8.54 10.72 0.55
N THR A 385 7.98 9.88 -0.34
CA THR A 385 7.63 10.32 -1.71
C THR A 385 6.56 11.39 -1.71
N ALA A 386 5.52 11.25 -0.87
CA ALA A 386 4.43 12.22 -0.79
C ALA A 386 4.93 13.61 -0.33
N LEU A 387 5.88 13.67 0.60
CA LEU A 387 6.49 14.94 1.00
C LEU A 387 7.50 15.47 -0.03
N ASP A 388 8.33 14.59 -0.62
CA ASP A 388 9.29 14.97 -1.66
C ASP A 388 8.60 15.58 -2.90
N VAL A 389 7.39 15.10 -3.24
CA VAL A 389 6.53 15.69 -4.28
C VAL A 389 6.17 17.15 -3.99
N LEU A 390 6.13 17.54 -2.72
CA LEU A 390 5.86 18.91 -2.26
C LEU A 390 7.14 19.74 -2.05
N GLY A 391 8.31 19.12 -2.24
CA GLY A 391 9.59 19.75 -1.90
C GLY A 391 9.87 19.78 -0.39
N GLU A 392 9.14 18.99 0.39
CA GLU A 392 9.26 18.95 1.85
C GLU A 392 10.06 17.73 2.31
N SER A 393 10.70 17.86 3.47
CA SER A 393 11.44 16.77 4.11
C SER A 393 10.60 16.08 5.18
N LEU A 394 10.92 14.81 5.44
CA LEU A 394 10.31 14.09 6.57
C LEU A 394 10.64 14.77 7.90
N PRO A 395 9.65 15.02 8.77
CA PRO A 395 9.90 15.47 10.14
C PRO A 395 10.75 14.46 10.92
N THR A 396 11.56 14.95 11.85
CA THR A 396 12.37 14.09 12.73
C THR A 396 11.51 13.03 13.42
N GLY A 397 11.89 11.78 13.29
CA GLY A 397 11.20 10.64 13.88
C GLY A 397 10.01 10.10 13.06
N ALA A 398 9.64 10.75 11.95
CA ALA A 398 8.67 10.21 11.01
C ALA A 398 9.33 9.38 9.92
N GLY A 399 8.62 8.39 9.39
CA GLY A 399 9.02 7.66 8.20
C GLY A 399 10.37 6.96 8.30
N GLN A 400 10.70 6.35 9.45
CA GLN A 400 12.03 5.75 9.72
C GLN A 400 12.52 4.76 8.67
N ASP A 401 11.60 4.13 7.93
CA ASP A 401 11.89 3.13 6.90
C ASP A 401 11.36 3.57 5.52
N SER A 402 11.20 4.88 5.32
CA SER A 402 10.63 5.48 4.10
C SER A 402 11.70 6.24 3.34
N TYR A 403 11.82 5.97 2.06
CA TYR A 403 12.76 6.60 1.12
C TYR A 403 12.01 7.02 -0.13
N SER A 404 12.24 8.23 -0.61
CA SER A 404 11.51 8.73 -1.79
C SER A 404 11.89 7.99 -3.07
N PHE A 405 10.88 7.61 -3.84
CA PHE A 405 11.04 7.11 -5.21
C PHE A 405 10.66 8.17 -6.27
N LEU A 406 10.49 9.43 -5.89
CA LEU A 406 10.15 10.50 -6.83
C LEU A 406 11.17 10.62 -7.97
N ALA A 407 12.46 10.42 -7.67
CA ALA A 407 13.51 10.46 -8.68
C ALA A 407 13.32 9.39 -9.77
N ALA A 408 12.84 8.20 -9.41
CA ALA A 408 12.50 7.18 -10.40
C ALA A 408 11.29 7.58 -11.23
N LEU A 409 10.25 8.15 -10.61
CA LEU A 409 9.04 8.61 -11.32
C LEU A 409 9.35 9.69 -12.36
N THR A 410 10.18 10.65 -11.98
CA THR A 410 10.54 11.79 -12.84
C THR A 410 11.79 11.54 -13.70
N GLN A 411 12.35 10.32 -13.62
CA GLN A 411 13.56 9.92 -14.34
C GLN A 411 14.74 10.86 -14.13
N THR A 412 14.84 11.46 -12.94
CA THR A 412 15.99 12.29 -12.57
C THR A 412 17.20 11.41 -12.23
N LYS A 413 18.41 11.94 -12.39
CA LYS A 413 19.66 11.21 -12.08
C LYS A 413 19.95 11.08 -10.58
N ARG A 414 19.03 11.46 -9.69
CA ARG A 414 19.19 11.28 -8.23
C ARG A 414 19.20 9.78 -7.93
N PRO A 415 20.25 9.26 -7.29
CA PRO A 415 20.30 7.83 -6.96
C PRO A 415 19.24 7.46 -5.93
N SER A 416 18.86 6.18 -5.91
CA SER A 416 17.98 5.65 -4.86
C SER A 416 18.67 5.75 -3.50
N GLU A 417 17.94 6.24 -2.51
CA GLU A 417 18.40 6.26 -1.11
C GLU A 417 18.13 4.92 -0.41
N ARG A 418 17.27 4.07 -0.98
CA ARG A 418 16.95 2.76 -0.42
C ARG A 418 18.05 1.76 -0.73
N MET A 419 18.90 1.49 0.25
CA MET A 419 19.97 0.52 0.14
C MET A 419 19.54 -0.89 0.53
N VAL A 420 18.54 -0.99 1.42
CA VAL A 420 18.11 -2.25 2.03
C VAL A 420 16.59 -2.29 2.15
N THR A 421 16.02 -3.47 1.97
CA THR A 421 14.60 -3.72 2.25
C THR A 421 14.45 -4.91 3.20
N ILE A 422 13.60 -4.77 4.20
CA ILE A 422 13.29 -5.86 5.13
C ILE A 422 11.86 -6.31 4.91
N HIS A 423 11.68 -7.61 4.85
CA HIS A 423 10.37 -8.25 4.75
C HIS A 423 10.17 -9.20 5.94
N HIS A 424 8.92 -9.47 6.28
CA HIS A 424 8.61 -10.57 7.20
C HIS A 424 7.38 -11.34 6.73
N SER A 425 7.42 -12.64 6.99
CA SER A 425 6.30 -13.55 6.76
C SER A 425 5.21 -13.39 7.81
N VAL A 426 4.07 -14.06 7.62
CA VAL A 426 2.98 -14.08 8.62
C VAL A 426 3.44 -14.58 9.98
N ASN A 427 4.40 -15.52 10.03
CA ASN A 427 4.92 -16.08 11.28
C ASN A 427 6.09 -15.28 11.88
N GLY A 428 6.45 -14.13 11.27
CA GLY A 428 7.55 -13.30 11.74
C GLY A 428 8.94 -13.80 11.33
N THR A 429 9.07 -14.66 10.33
CA THR A 429 10.35 -14.96 9.68
C THR A 429 10.79 -13.74 8.90
N PHE A 430 12.00 -13.24 9.15
CA PHE A 430 12.55 -12.08 8.49
C PHE A 430 13.35 -12.44 7.24
N ALA A 431 13.37 -11.52 6.28
CA ALA A 431 14.33 -11.46 5.20
C ALA A 431 14.90 -10.06 5.09
N ILE A 432 16.17 -9.96 4.71
CA ILE A 432 16.82 -8.72 4.30
C ILE A 432 17.26 -8.85 2.85
N ARG A 433 16.99 -7.81 2.06
CA ARG A 433 17.48 -7.68 0.70
C ARG A 433 18.38 -6.47 0.56
N LYS A 434 19.56 -6.68 -0.07
CA LYS A 434 20.51 -5.62 -0.43
C LYS A 434 21.02 -5.90 -1.85
N GLY A 435 20.68 -5.00 -2.77
CA GLY A 435 20.96 -5.24 -4.18
C GLY A 435 20.34 -6.56 -4.67
N ASP A 436 21.18 -7.43 -5.25
CA ASP A 436 20.75 -8.72 -5.78
C ASP A 436 20.63 -9.82 -4.71
N TRP A 437 21.10 -9.59 -3.50
CA TRP A 437 21.16 -10.63 -2.46
C TRP A 437 20.00 -10.55 -1.50
N LYS A 438 19.39 -11.72 -1.22
CA LYS A 438 18.33 -11.87 -0.21
C LYS A 438 18.71 -12.96 0.77
N LEU A 439 18.71 -12.60 2.06
CA LEU A 439 19.01 -13.48 3.18
C LEU A 439 17.76 -13.70 4.04
N ILE A 440 17.51 -14.96 4.41
CA ILE A 440 16.44 -15.40 5.32
C ILE A 440 17.09 -16.22 6.43
N PRO A 441 17.42 -15.64 7.60
CA PRO A 441 18.07 -16.36 8.67
C PRO A 441 17.11 -17.24 9.48
N GLY A 442 17.62 -18.35 10.02
CA GLY A 442 16.96 -19.16 11.04
C GLY A 442 15.80 -20.04 10.58
N ASN A 443 15.40 -19.97 9.31
CA ASN A 443 14.34 -20.84 8.76
C ASN A 443 14.67 -21.24 7.32
N LEU A 444 14.56 -22.53 7.01
CA LEU A 444 14.73 -23.09 5.66
C LEU A 444 13.39 -23.32 4.94
N GLY A 445 12.28 -22.96 5.60
CA GLY A 445 10.93 -23.03 5.05
C GLY A 445 10.37 -21.66 4.65
N SER A 446 9.09 -21.64 4.25
CA SER A 446 8.40 -20.43 3.80
C SER A 446 8.14 -19.39 4.88
N GLY A 447 8.11 -19.78 6.15
CA GLY A 447 7.64 -18.92 7.24
C GLY A 447 6.15 -18.57 7.14
N GLY A 448 5.40 -19.17 6.20
CA GLY A 448 4.03 -18.76 5.87
C GLY A 448 3.08 -19.89 5.54
N PHE A 449 2.38 -19.79 4.40
CA PHE A 449 1.33 -20.73 4.02
C PHE A 449 1.84 -21.92 3.21
N SER A 450 2.89 -21.74 2.42
CA SER A 450 3.46 -22.81 1.61
C SER A 450 4.25 -23.80 2.46
N ALA A 451 4.07 -25.09 2.19
CA ALA A 451 4.85 -26.14 2.83
C ALA A 451 6.24 -26.29 2.18
N PRO A 452 7.29 -26.60 2.95
CA PRO A 452 7.31 -26.65 4.41
C PRO A 452 7.31 -25.25 5.02
N ARG A 453 6.53 -25.01 6.08
CA ARG A 453 6.38 -23.69 6.73
C ARG A 453 7.59 -23.32 7.58
N VAL A 454 8.02 -24.23 8.42
CA VAL A 454 9.17 -24.07 9.30
C VAL A 454 10.07 -25.29 9.14
N VAL A 455 11.31 -25.02 8.78
CA VAL A 455 12.38 -26.03 8.73
C VAL A 455 13.56 -25.51 9.52
N LYS A 456 13.85 -26.17 10.62
CA LYS A 456 15.00 -25.81 11.47
C LYS A 456 16.31 -26.17 10.80
N PRO A 457 17.34 -25.31 10.89
CA PRO A 457 18.70 -25.69 10.49
C PRO A 457 19.17 -26.97 11.17
N LYS A 458 19.94 -27.77 10.46
CA LYS A 458 20.59 -28.96 10.99
C LYS A 458 22.09 -28.67 11.19
N GLU A 459 22.72 -29.39 12.09
CA GLU A 459 24.17 -29.33 12.31
C GLU A 459 24.92 -29.62 10.98
N GLY A 460 25.95 -28.82 10.69
CA GLY A 460 26.71 -28.88 9.45
C GLY A 460 25.98 -28.40 8.18
N GLY A 461 24.69 -28.06 8.30
CA GLY A 461 23.90 -27.52 7.20
C GLY A 461 23.82 -25.99 7.21
N PRO A 462 23.11 -25.36 6.25
CA PRO A 462 22.89 -23.93 6.21
C PRO A 462 21.99 -23.49 7.38
N SER A 463 22.34 -22.39 8.05
CA SER A 463 21.55 -21.82 9.16
C SER A 463 20.41 -20.92 8.69
N GLY A 464 20.16 -20.85 7.38
CA GLY A 464 19.12 -20.06 6.73
C GLY A 464 19.17 -20.21 5.23
N GLN A 465 18.59 -19.25 4.53
CA GLN A 465 18.53 -19.23 3.08
C GLN A 465 19.23 -17.97 2.55
N LEU A 466 20.04 -18.12 1.51
CA LEU A 466 20.64 -17.02 0.76
C LEU A 466 20.40 -17.24 -0.74
N TYR A 467 19.90 -16.20 -1.40
CA TYR A 467 19.61 -16.23 -2.83
C TYR A 467 20.24 -15.03 -3.54
N ASN A 468 20.71 -15.22 -4.77
CA ASN A 468 21.04 -14.14 -5.68
C ASN A 468 19.86 -13.95 -6.65
N LEU A 469 19.03 -12.94 -6.43
CA LEU A 469 17.78 -12.75 -7.17
C LEU A 469 17.99 -12.34 -8.64
N ARG A 470 19.19 -11.89 -9.02
CA ARG A 470 19.52 -11.62 -10.44
C ARG A 470 19.63 -12.92 -11.23
N SER A 471 20.30 -13.91 -10.70
CA SER A 471 20.53 -15.21 -11.36
C SER A 471 19.47 -16.25 -11.01
N ASP A 472 18.81 -16.11 -9.85
CA ASP A 472 17.79 -17.04 -9.33
C ASP A 472 16.61 -16.28 -8.74
N PRO A 473 15.80 -15.57 -9.56
CA PRO A 473 14.65 -14.81 -9.09
C PRO A 473 13.53 -15.70 -8.51
N SER A 474 13.58 -17.00 -8.76
CA SER A 474 12.64 -18.01 -8.25
C SER A 474 13.07 -18.64 -6.92
N GLU A 475 14.20 -18.22 -6.34
CA GLU A 475 14.70 -18.68 -5.04
C GLU A 475 14.78 -20.23 -4.93
N THR A 476 15.36 -20.86 -5.97
CA THR A 476 15.43 -22.33 -6.11
C THR A 476 16.71 -22.93 -5.53
N LYS A 477 17.84 -22.19 -5.59
CA LYS A 477 19.14 -22.63 -5.13
C LYS A 477 19.63 -21.83 -3.92
N ASN A 478 19.56 -22.45 -2.71
CA ASN A 478 20.13 -21.86 -1.51
C ASN A 478 21.67 -21.90 -1.56
N VAL A 479 22.31 -20.74 -1.67
CA VAL A 479 23.76 -20.57 -1.77
C VAL A 479 24.41 -20.08 -0.46
N TRP A 480 23.75 -20.31 0.69
CA TRP A 480 24.20 -19.89 2.02
C TRP A 480 25.63 -20.34 2.36
N GLN A 481 25.94 -21.65 2.14
CA GLN A 481 27.25 -22.20 2.48
C GLN A 481 28.35 -21.78 1.49
N GLU A 482 27.97 -21.40 0.28
CA GLU A 482 28.88 -20.95 -0.77
C GLU A 482 29.35 -19.49 -0.57
N ASN A 483 28.62 -18.69 0.24
CA ASN A 483 28.82 -17.25 0.35
C ASN A 483 28.86 -16.75 1.82
N PRO A 484 29.75 -17.24 2.70
CA PRO A 484 29.73 -16.94 4.12
C PRO A 484 29.93 -15.44 4.43
N LYS A 485 30.73 -14.71 3.65
CA LYS A 485 30.94 -13.27 3.84
C LYS A 485 29.66 -12.45 3.61
N ILE A 486 28.88 -12.79 2.57
CA ILE A 486 27.61 -12.12 2.27
C ILE A 486 26.58 -12.43 3.36
N VAL A 487 26.57 -13.66 3.85
CA VAL A 487 25.72 -14.06 4.98
C VAL A 487 26.02 -13.22 6.21
N GLU A 488 27.28 -13.10 6.59
CA GLU A 488 27.72 -12.32 7.76
C GLU A 488 27.36 -10.84 7.63
N GLU A 489 27.64 -10.23 6.47
CA GLU A 489 27.29 -8.83 6.17
C GLU A 489 25.79 -8.60 6.34
N LEU A 490 24.95 -9.38 5.66
CA LEU A 490 23.50 -9.19 5.69
C LEU A 490 22.88 -9.51 7.06
N GLN A 491 23.41 -10.49 7.79
CA GLN A 491 22.99 -10.78 9.16
C GLN A 491 23.28 -9.60 10.10
N THR A 492 24.49 -9.05 9.99
CA THR A 492 24.90 -7.90 10.80
C THR A 492 24.03 -6.68 10.52
N GLU A 493 23.76 -6.40 9.25
CA GLU A 493 22.90 -5.29 8.85
C GLU A 493 21.45 -5.48 9.32
N LEU A 494 20.87 -6.68 9.14
CA LEU A 494 19.53 -6.99 9.65
C LEU A 494 19.43 -6.82 11.18
N GLN A 495 20.45 -7.28 11.92
CA GLN A 495 20.50 -7.13 13.37
C GLN A 495 20.60 -5.66 13.78
N SER A 496 21.42 -4.86 13.09
CA SER A 496 21.55 -3.42 13.32
C SER A 496 20.22 -2.69 13.14
N MET A 497 19.52 -2.93 12.02
CA MET A 497 18.23 -2.34 11.75
C MET A 497 17.15 -2.75 12.76
N ARG A 498 17.22 -3.98 13.28
CA ARG A 498 16.28 -4.46 14.29
C ARG A 498 16.55 -3.91 15.70
N ARG A 499 17.80 -3.58 16.04
CA ARG A 499 18.16 -2.96 17.34
C ARG A 499 17.81 -1.47 17.40
N GLY A 500 17.85 -0.76 16.30
CA GLY A 500 17.45 0.64 16.21
C GLY A 500 15.93 0.88 16.22
N SER A 501 15.17 -0.06 16.75
CA SER A 501 13.70 -0.05 16.82
C SER A 501 13.18 0.38 18.19
#